data_e6d21fa946f8479fab2f7b62832f3380
#
_entry.id   e6d21fa946f8479fab2f7b62832f3380
#
_cell.length_a   1.000
_cell.length_b   1.000
_cell.length_c   1.000
_cell.angle_alpha   90.00
_cell.angle_beta   90.00
_cell.angle_gamma   90.00
#
_symmetry.space_group_name_H-M   'P 1'
#
loop_
_entity.id
_entity.type
_entity.pdbx_description
1 polymer ?
#
loop_
_entity_poly.entity_id
_entity_poly.type
_entity_poly.pdbx_seq_one_letter_code
_entity_poly.pdbx_strand_id
1 'polypeptide(L)'
;MSDFSYDPFDPAVMADPLPYYQVLRDEHPVYYLPKWDTYALSRFADIWEALRLXDGTFVASEGTLPSAAVLEQHNTGPVADPPLHPMPFHANFDSPMYENVRRCTSSQFRPRSAAKLADRIRTLANERLDELLPRGTFDLTQDYGGHVAAAMVCEFVGLPVELAPEVLATVNAGSLAQEGEGVEVAKARPGFLSYLTPIIERRRAEGADGSVPIADSLINFVLPDGSGFSDTEAATQMLGVFIGGTETVPKITATGLWQLAEHPDQLAAVRADLDGNVPIAREEILRYTAPAQWFARTARRPYEIHGKTIQPGQRIIALMASAARDEREYPDPDAFIWNRPIERLLSFGHGQHFCLGVHVARLEVTIMMQEWFKRVPEYRILTESASRPPSSFQWGWNNIPVEV
;
A
#
# COMPACT_ATOMS: atom_id res chain seq x y z
N MET A 1 -36.12 4.03 9.62
CA MET A 1 -34.79 4.04 9.00
C MET A 1 -33.82 3.49 10.06
N SER A 2 -33.16 2.39 9.79
CA SER A 2 -32.10 1.92 10.70
C SER A 2 -31.02 3.04 10.71
N ASP A 3 -30.60 3.44 11.90
CA ASP A 3 -29.54 4.45 12.00
C ASP A 3 -28.24 3.86 11.44
N PHE A 4 -27.89 4.21 10.20
CA PHE A 4 -26.64 3.80 9.59
C PHE A 4 -25.48 4.33 10.45
N SER A 5 -24.54 3.46 10.77
CA SER A 5 -23.33 3.81 11.51
C SER A 5 -22.12 3.21 10.82
N TYR A 6 -21.06 3.99 10.73
CA TYR A 6 -19.78 3.56 10.20
C TYR A 6 -18.67 3.98 11.18
N ASP A 7 -17.87 3.02 11.60
CA ASP A 7 -16.62 3.22 12.35
C ASP A 7 -15.58 2.31 11.70
N PRO A 8 -14.46 2.86 11.18
CA PRO A 8 -13.46 2.03 10.49
C PRO A 8 -12.80 0.97 11.38
N PHE A 9 -12.96 1.05 12.70
CA PHE A 9 -12.40 0.08 13.64
C PHE A 9 -13.45 -0.89 14.20
N ASP A 10 -14.69 -0.79 13.73
CA ASP A 10 -15.73 -1.75 14.10
C ASP A 10 -15.38 -3.13 13.51
N PRO A 11 -15.42 -4.22 14.29
CA PRO A 11 -15.07 -5.56 13.78
C PRO A 11 -15.85 -5.98 12.54
N ALA A 12 -17.14 -5.62 12.42
CA ALA A 12 -17.92 -5.97 11.24
C ALA A 12 -17.45 -5.20 10.00
N VAL A 13 -17.11 -3.91 10.18
CA VAL A 13 -16.55 -3.09 9.10
C VAL A 13 -15.18 -3.62 8.68
N MET A 14 -14.32 -3.95 9.65
CA MET A 14 -12.98 -4.50 9.34
C MET A 14 -13.07 -5.87 8.64
N ALA A 15 -14.09 -6.67 8.95
CA ALA A 15 -14.29 -7.97 8.31
C ALA A 15 -14.74 -7.83 6.85
N ASP A 16 -15.69 -6.92 6.59
CA ASP A 16 -16.15 -6.62 5.22
C ASP A 16 -16.63 -5.17 5.11
N PRO A 17 -15.77 -4.26 4.66
CA PRO A 17 -16.14 -2.85 4.54
C PRO A 17 -17.00 -2.51 3.32
N LEU A 18 -17.07 -3.38 2.30
CA LEU A 18 -17.67 -3.02 1.02
C LEU A 18 -19.17 -2.64 1.13
N PRO A 19 -20.01 -3.36 1.89
CA PRO A 19 -21.39 -2.92 2.03
C PRO A 19 -21.54 -1.54 2.69
N TYR A 20 -20.68 -1.25 3.67
CA TYR A 20 -20.67 0.07 4.32
C TYR A 20 -20.22 1.16 3.32
N TYR A 21 -19.20 0.87 2.53
CA TYR A 21 -18.70 1.80 1.52
C TYR A 21 -19.77 2.13 0.47
N GLN A 22 -20.60 1.15 0.10
CA GLN A 22 -21.69 1.39 -0.83
C GLN A 22 -22.68 2.40 -0.24
N VAL A 23 -23.14 2.18 0.99
CA VAL A 23 -24.07 3.12 1.67
C VAL A 23 -23.44 4.51 1.80
N LEU A 24 -22.14 4.57 2.15
CA LEU A 24 -21.43 5.85 2.23
C LEU A 24 -21.44 6.58 0.88
N ARG A 25 -21.11 5.89 -0.22
CA ARG A 25 -21.11 6.52 -1.54
C ARG A 25 -22.50 7.02 -1.96
N ASP A 26 -23.51 6.24 -1.66
CA ASP A 26 -24.88 6.55 -2.13
C ASP A 26 -25.54 7.65 -1.30
N GLU A 27 -25.49 7.51 0.01
CA GLU A 27 -26.29 8.34 0.92
C GLU A 27 -25.47 9.34 1.75
N HIS A 28 -24.19 9.01 2.03
CA HIS A 28 -23.36 9.79 2.95
C HIS A 28 -21.94 10.02 2.41
N PRO A 29 -21.78 10.63 1.23
CA PRO A 29 -20.44 10.69 0.59
C PRO A 29 -19.37 11.42 1.41
N VAL A 30 -19.79 12.27 2.33
CA VAL A 30 -18.93 12.94 3.31
C VAL A 30 -19.54 12.65 4.68
N TYR A 31 -19.10 11.56 5.32
CA TYR A 31 -19.69 11.07 6.56
C TYR A 31 -18.89 11.55 7.77
N TYR A 32 -19.58 12.19 8.72
CA TYR A 32 -18.93 12.65 9.96
C TYR A 32 -18.88 11.51 10.98
N LEU A 33 -17.71 11.30 11.54
CA LEU A 33 -17.39 10.31 12.56
C LEU A 33 -17.23 11.04 13.91
N PRO A 34 -18.32 11.17 14.72
CA PRO A 34 -18.26 12.02 15.91
C PRO A 34 -17.21 11.58 16.95
N LYS A 35 -17.01 10.28 17.09
CA LYS A 35 -16.02 9.72 18.01
C LYS A 35 -14.62 10.23 17.73
N TRP A 36 -14.30 10.46 16.46
CA TRP A 36 -12.96 10.78 15.99
C TRP A 36 -12.83 12.24 15.51
N ASP A 37 -13.91 13.03 15.55
CA ASP A 37 -13.99 14.36 14.94
C ASP A 37 -13.38 14.39 13.52
N THR A 38 -13.78 13.43 12.71
CA THR A 38 -13.16 13.11 11.42
C THR A 38 -14.26 12.92 10.36
N TYR A 39 -13.96 13.25 9.12
CA TYR A 39 -14.87 13.01 7.99
C TYR A 39 -14.35 11.88 7.11
N ALA A 40 -15.19 10.90 6.78
CA ALA A 40 -14.89 9.88 5.79
C ALA A 40 -15.36 10.36 4.41
N LEU A 41 -14.43 10.39 3.45
CA LEU A 41 -14.73 10.68 2.04
C LEU A 41 -14.79 9.36 1.30
N SER A 42 -15.91 9.06 0.62
CA SER A 42 -16.13 7.74 0.04
C SER A 42 -16.16 7.73 -1.48
N ARG A 43 -16.43 8.87 -2.15
CA ARG A 43 -16.52 8.94 -3.62
C ARG A 43 -15.17 9.23 -4.26
N PHE A 44 -14.95 8.65 -5.44
CA PHE A 44 -13.70 8.80 -6.20
C PHE A 44 -13.34 10.27 -6.42
N ALA A 45 -14.28 11.05 -6.96
CA ALA A 45 -14.00 12.45 -7.32
C ALA A 45 -13.64 13.30 -6.10
N ASP A 46 -14.33 13.08 -4.97
CA ASP A 46 -14.08 13.84 -3.74
C ASP A 46 -12.67 13.55 -3.19
N ILE A 47 -12.29 12.28 -3.18
CA ILE A 47 -10.97 11.85 -2.71
C ILE A 47 -9.88 12.37 -3.66
N TRP A 48 -10.11 12.24 -4.97
CA TRP A 48 -9.17 12.73 -5.99
C TRP A 48 -8.87 14.21 -5.80
N GLU A 49 -9.94 15.04 -5.66
CA GLU A 49 -9.77 16.48 -5.47
C GLU A 49 -9.10 16.81 -4.14
N ALA A 50 -9.50 16.18 -3.04
CA ALA A 50 -8.90 16.46 -1.73
C ALA A 50 -7.40 16.13 -1.71
N LEU A 51 -7.00 14.99 -2.28
CA LEU A 51 -5.60 14.56 -2.30
C LEU A 51 -4.75 15.32 -3.33
N ARG A 52 -5.38 15.96 -4.32
CA ARG A 52 -4.70 16.74 -5.35
C ARG A 52 -4.17 18.09 -4.83
N LEU A 53 -4.77 18.57 -3.74
CA LEU A 53 -4.44 19.91 -3.25
C LEU A 53 -2.99 20.02 -2.75
N UNK A 54 -2.38 20.73 -3.21
CA UNK A 54 -1.13 20.90 -2.96
C UNK A 54 -0.86 22.05 -2.22
N ASP A 55 -1.78 22.90 -1.84
CA ASP A 55 -1.71 24.26 -1.26
C ASP A 55 -1.63 24.28 0.27
N GLY A 56 -1.49 23.12 0.88
CA GLY A 56 -1.45 22.97 2.33
C GLY A 56 -2.81 22.97 2.99
N THR A 57 -3.89 22.84 2.21
CA THR A 57 -5.24 22.68 2.79
C THR A 57 -5.32 21.40 3.63
N PHE A 58 -4.78 20.30 3.12
CA PHE A 58 -4.70 19.04 3.84
C PHE A 58 -3.23 18.66 4.01
N VAL A 59 -2.87 18.25 5.22
CA VAL A 59 -1.50 17.90 5.59
C VAL A 59 -1.39 16.48 6.12
N ALA A 60 -0.19 15.92 6.01
CA ALA A 60 0.16 14.57 6.47
C ALA A 60 0.87 14.58 7.84
N SER A 61 1.29 15.74 8.31
CA SER A 61 2.21 15.86 9.45
C SER A 61 1.66 15.33 10.77
N GLU A 62 0.34 15.23 10.90
CA GLU A 62 -0.28 14.69 12.13
C GLU A 62 -0.58 13.19 12.05
N GLY A 63 -0.02 12.50 11.05
CA GLY A 63 -0.19 11.06 10.88
C GLY A 63 -1.16 10.72 9.75
N THR A 64 -0.79 9.69 9.01
CA THR A 64 -1.53 9.27 7.81
C THR A 64 -2.08 7.85 7.92
N LEU A 65 -1.54 7.04 8.84
CA LEU A 65 -1.87 5.61 8.90
C LEU A 65 -3.17 5.36 9.66
N PRO A 66 -3.91 4.32 9.30
CA PRO A 66 -5.22 4.01 9.87
C PRO A 66 -5.14 3.38 11.26
N SER A 67 -5.00 4.21 12.28
CA SER A 67 -5.08 3.73 13.67
C SER A 67 -5.93 4.68 14.51
N ALA A 68 -6.51 4.14 15.57
CA ALA A 68 -7.25 4.93 16.55
C ALA A 68 -6.36 6.03 17.14
N ALA A 69 -5.10 5.70 17.45
CA ALA A 69 -4.14 6.65 18.01
C ALA A 69 -3.91 7.86 17.09
N VAL A 70 -3.97 7.67 15.76
CA VAL A 70 -3.88 8.79 14.81
C VAL A 70 -5.17 9.61 14.83
N LEU A 71 -6.33 8.96 14.82
CA LEU A 71 -7.62 9.69 14.78
C LEU A 71 -7.94 10.38 16.11
N GLU A 72 -7.42 9.88 17.25
CA GLU A 72 -7.62 10.47 18.57
C GLU A 72 -6.81 11.75 18.78
N GLN A 73 -5.86 12.06 17.93
CA GLN A 73 -5.06 13.27 18.05
C GLN A 73 -5.88 14.49 17.62
N HIS A 74 -6.67 15.01 18.52
CA HIS A 74 -7.46 16.21 18.28
C HIS A 74 -6.58 17.45 18.45
N ASN A 75 -6.27 18.10 17.37
CA ASN A 75 -5.51 19.33 17.39
C ASN A 75 -6.40 20.52 17.00
N THR A 76 -6.93 21.19 18.00
CA THR A 76 -7.78 22.40 17.79
C THR A 76 -6.95 23.67 17.56
N GLY A 77 -5.63 23.58 17.68
CA GLY A 77 -4.70 24.67 17.42
C GLY A 77 -4.12 24.58 16.01
N PRO A 78 -3.18 25.47 15.71
CA PRO A 78 -2.48 25.39 14.43
C PRO A 78 -1.71 24.08 14.31
N VAL A 79 -1.83 23.44 13.14
CA VAL A 79 -1.07 22.22 12.87
C VAL A 79 0.41 22.58 12.74
N ALA A 80 1.24 22.01 13.59
CA ALA A 80 2.67 22.27 13.61
C ALA A 80 3.42 21.37 12.65
N ASP A 81 4.51 21.88 12.10
CA ASP A 81 5.42 21.03 11.34
C ASP A 81 6.12 20.06 12.31
N PRO A 82 6.37 18.82 11.89
CA PRO A 82 7.07 17.88 12.75
C PRO A 82 8.52 18.35 13.03
N PRO A 83 9.07 18.00 14.19
CA PRO A 83 10.44 18.40 14.50
C PRO A 83 11.44 17.76 13.53
N LEU A 84 12.56 18.44 13.29
CA LEU A 84 13.64 17.87 12.48
C LEU A 84 14.26 16.64 13.17
N HIS A 85 14.39 16.68 14.48
CA HIS A 85 15.00 15.58 15.25
C HIS A 85 14.18 15.30 16.52
N PRO A 86 13.90 14.05 16.86
CA PRO A 86 14.07 12.88 15.97
C PRO A 86 13.10 12.94 14.80
N MET A 87 13.62 12.70 13.59
CA MET A 87 12.81 12.84 12.38
C MET A 87 11.78 11.71 12.27
N PRO A 88 10.49 12.01 12.10
CA PRO A 88 9.50 10.98 11.88
C PRO A 88 9.60 10.39 10.46
N PHE A 89 8.82 9.37 10.19
CA PHE A 89 8.74 8.75 8.86
C PHE A 89 8.25 9.77 7.82
N HIS A 90 8.89 9.79 6.65
CA HIS A 90 8.64 10.84 5.65
C HIS A 90 7.20 10.92 5.14
N ALA A 91 6.40 9.87 5.26
CA ALA A 91 4.98 9.95 4.90
C ALA A 91 4.19 10.91 5.82
N ASN A 92 4.78 11.30 6.95
CA ASN A 92 4.21 12.29 7.86
C ASN A 92 4.89 13.66 7.69
N PHE A 93 5.39 13.97 6.51
CA PHE A 93 5.91 15.30 6.18
C PHE A 93 5.06 15.95 5.10
N ASP A 94 5.09 17.27 5.10
CA ASP A 94 4.50 18.11 4.07
C ASP A 94 5.60 18.91 3.36
N SER A 95 5.24 19.68 2.31
CA SER A 95 6.18 20.56 1.61
C SER A 95 6.78 21.58 2.58
N PRO A 96 8.07 21.93 2.43
CA PRO A 96 9.04 21.44 1.44
C PRO A 96 9.86 20.23 1.90
N MET A 97 9.73 19.81 3.15
CA MET A 97 10.55 18.72 3.72
C MET A 97 10.24 17.40 3.03
N TYR A 98 8.96 17.14 2.73
CA TYR A 98 8.55 15.91 2.07
C TYR A 98 9.32 15.70 0.75
N GLU A 99 9.35 16.72 -0.10
CA GLU A 99 10.03 16.62 -1.39
C GLU A 99 11.53 16.38 -1.25
N ASN A 100 12.14 16.98 -0.24
CA ASN A 100 13.57 16.81 0.00
C ASN A 100 13.90 15.35 0.35
N VAL A 101 13.18 14.77 1.32
CA VAL A 101 13.40 13.37 1.72
C VAL A 101 12.96 12.43 0.59
N ARG A 102 11.84 12.71 -0.06
CA ARG A 102 11.35 11.91 -1.19
C ARG A 102 12.36 11.83 -2.33
N ARG A 103 13.02 12.93 -2.63
CA ARG A 103 14.05 12.97 -3.69
C ARG A 103 15.20 12.03 -3.36
N CYS A 104 15.60 11.99 -2.09
CA CYS A 104 16.65 11.11 -1.58
C CYS A 104 16.32 9.64 -1.82
N THR A 105 15.06 9.23 -1.56
CA THR A 105 14.67 7.82 -1.61
C THR A 105 14.15 7.36 -2.98
N SER A 106 13.80 8.28 -3.90
CA SER A 106 13.02 7.92 -5.09
C SER A 106 13.81 7.41 -6.28
N SER A 107 15.14 7.62 -6.31
CA SER A 107 15.94 7.38 -7.53
C SER A 107 15.77 5.96 -8.09
N GLN A 108 15.77 4.96 -7.23
CA GLN A 108 15.69 3.56 -7.65
C GLN A 108 14.27 3.12 -8.06
N PHE A 109 13.25 3.91 -7.73
CA PHE A 109 11.85 3.60 -8.06
C PHE A 109 11.35 4.30 -9.32
N ARG A 110 12.19 5.10 -9.98
CA ARG A 110 11.84 5.77 -11.24
C ARG A 110 11.66 4.75 -12.37
N PRO A 111 10.86 5.06 -13.42
CA PRO A 111 10.57 4.08 -14.47
C PRO A 111 11.81 3.38 -15.06
N ARG A 112 12.85 4.13 -15.36
CA ARG A 112 14.08 3.56 -15.95
C ARG A 112 14.85 2.66 -14.98
N SER A 113 14.82 2.99 -13.69
CA SER A 113 15.46 2.17 -12.66
C SER A 113 14.64 0.89 -12.41
N ALA A 114 13.33 1.05 -12.27
CA ALA A 114 12.42 -0.08 -12.08
C ALA A 114 12.54 -1.09 -13.23
N ALA A 115 12.59 -0.61 -14.48
CA ALA A 115 12.68 -1.50 -15.65
C ALA A 115 13.89 -2.45 -15.61
N LYS A 116 14.98 -2.04 -14.95
CA LYS A 116 16.19 -2.87 -14.83
C LYS A 116 16.01 -4.07 -13.92
N LEU A 117 14.95 -4.07 -13.12
CA LEU A 117 14.67 -5.15 -12.16
C LEU A 117 13.96 -6.34 -12.81
N ALA A 118 13.53 -6.21 -14.08
CA ALA A 118 12.68 -7.19 -14.75
C ALA A 118 13.29 -8.61 -14.71
N ASP A 119 14.56 -8.73 -15.07
CA ASP A 119 15.22 -10.04 -15.10
C ASP A 119 15.36 -10.63 -13.70
N ARG A 120 15.65 -9.78 -12.71
CA ARG A 120 15.77 -10.25 -11.32
C ARG A 120 14.43 -10.74 -10.77
N ILE A 121 13.35 -9.97 -10.98
CA ILE A 121 12.00 -10.38 -10.57
C ILE A 121 11.63 -11.71 -11.25
N ARG A 122 11.95 -11.84 -12.54
CA ARG A 122 11.66 -13.06 -13.30
C ARG A 122 12.42 -14.27 -12.71
N THR A 123 13.69 -14.06 -12.36
CA THR A 123 14.51 -15.08 -11.72
C THR A 123 13.89 -15.53 -10.41
N LEU A 124 13.57 -14.58 -9.51
CA LEU A 124 12.97 -14.88 -8.20
C LEU A 124 11.62 -15.60 -8.35
N ALA A 125 10.77 -15.13 -9.29
CA ALA A 125 9.48 -15.76 -9.53
C ALA A 125 9.64 -17.21 -10.00
N ASN A 126 10.58 -17.46 -10.91
CA ASN A 126 10.81 -18.82 -11.45
C ASN A 126 11.45 -19.74 -10.43
N GLU A 127 12.46 -19.27 -9.71
CA GLU A 127 13.09 -20.03 -8.62
C GLU A 127 12.02 -20.47 -7.60
N ARG A 128 11.13 -19.53 -7.26
CA ARG A 128 10.07 -19.84 -6.30
C ARG A 128 9.05 -20.83 -6.87
N LEU A 129 8.69 -20.71 -8.14
CA LEU A 129 7.80 -21.70 -8.80
C LEU A 129 8.46 -23.08 -8.88
N ASP A 130 9.79 -23.17 -9.10
CA ASP A 130 10.51 -24.46 -9.08
C ASP A 130 10.35 -25.19 -7.74
N GLU A 131 10.29 -24.43 -6.64
CA GLU A 131 10.10 -25.00 -5.30
C GLU A 131 8.65 -25.37 -5.01
N LEU A 132 7.70 -24.58 -5.54
CA LEU A 132 6.28 -24.69 -5.18
C LEU A 132 5.53 -25.73 -6.02
N LEU A 133 5.78 -25.77 -7.34
CA LEU A 133 5.00 -26.62 -8.24
C LEU A 133 5.08 -28.12 -7.85
N PRO A 134 6.23 -28.66 -7.41
CA PRO A 134 6.26 -30.06 -6.97
C PRO A 134 5.39 -30.37 -5.75
N ARG A 135 4.97 -29.35 -4.98
CA ARG A 135 4.11 -29.53 -3.80
C ARG A 135 2.65 -29.81 -4.17
N GLY A 136 2.24 -29.40 -5.36
CA GLY A 136 0.86 -29.53 -5.84
C GLY A 136 -0.15 -28.61 -5.17
N THR A 137 0.11 -28.19 -3.91
CA THR A 137 -0.76 -27.26 -3.16
C THR A 137 0.11 -26.30 -2.35
N PHE A 138 -0.19 -25.00 -2.41
CA PHE A 138 0.54 -23.97 -1.68
C PHE A 138 -0.30 -22.68 -1.65
N ASP A 139 0.21 -21.64 -1.03
CA ASP A 139 -0.50 -20.36 -0.87
C ASP A 139 0.00 -19.32 -1.86
N LEU A 140 -0.90 -18.76 -2.69
CA LEU A 140 -0.55 -17.74 -3.67
C LEU A 140 -0.05 -16.45 -3.02
N THR A 141 -0.68 -16.04 -1.92
CA THR A 141 -0.31 -14.79 -1.25
C THR A 141 0.99 -14.94 -0.48
N GLN A 142 1.09 -15.98 0.37
CA GLN A 142 2.25 -16.13 1.27
C GLN A 142 3.43 -16.82 0.57
N ASP A 143 3.16 -17.97 -0.06
CA ASP A 143 4.28 -18.78 -0.58
C ASP A 143 4.82 -18.23 -1.89
N TYR A 144 3.95 -17.73 -2.79
CA TYR A 144 4.40 -17.22 -4.09
C TYR A 144 4.65 -15.72 -4.04
N GLY A 145 3.58 -14.92 -4.03
CA GLY A 145 3.70 -13.46 -4.13
C GLY A 145 4.49 -12.85 -2.98
N GLY A 146 4.22 -13.31 -1.76
CA GLY A 146 4.88 -12.81 -0.55
C GLY A 146 6.38 -13.06 -0.55
N HIS A 147 6.78 -14.28 -0.95
CA HIS A 147 8.19 -14.62 -1.02
C HIS A 147 8.92 -13.73 -2.05
N VAL A 148 8.37 -13.59 -3.26
CA VAL A 148 9.01 -12.80 -4.33
C VAL A 148 9.12 -11.34 -3.91
N ALA A 149 8.02 -10.77 -3.39
CA ALA A 149 8.00 -9.36 -2.97
C ALA A 149 8.97 -9.10 -1.81
N ALA A 150 9.00 -9.98 -0.80
CA ALA A 150 9.92 -9.83 0.33
C ALA A 150 11.38 -9.97 -0.11
N ALA A 151 11.67 -10.87 -1.05
CA ALA A 151 13.02 -11.03 -1.60
C ALA A 151 13.47 -9.73 -2.31
N MET A 152 12.58 -9.13 -3.09
CA MET A 152 12.87 -7.84 -3.74
C MET A 152 13.09 -6.74 -2.70
N VAL A 153 12.28 -6.72 -1.64
CA VAL A 153 12.47 -5.74 -0.54
C VAL A 153 13.82 -5.95 0.13
N CYS A 154 14.21 -7.19 0.41
CA CYS A 154 15.54 -7.48 0.97
C CYS A 154 16.63 -6.84 0.12
N GLU A 155 16.58 -7.02 -1.20
CA GLU A 155 17.56 -6.41 -2.11
C GLU A 155 17.53 -4.89 -2.07
N PHE A 156 16.33 -4.28 -2.05
CA PHE A 156 16.21 -2.81 -1.99
C PHE A 156 16.84 -2.23 -0.73
N VAL A 157 16.66 -2.91 0.40
CA VAL A 157 17.15 -2.37 1.69
C VAL A 157 18.54 -2.90 2.07
N GLY A 158 19.10 -3.84 1.28
CA GLY A 158 20.45 -4.36 1.53
C GLY A 158 20.50 -5.53 2.51
N LEU A 159 19.40 -6.26 2.65
CA LEU A 159 19.34 -7.50 3.44
C LEU A 159 19.64 -8.73 2.56
N PRO A 160 20.17 -9.81 3.14
CA PRO A 160 20.25 -11.08 2.42
C PRO A 160 18.86 -11.56 2.00
N VAL A 161 18.75 -12.08 0.78
CA VAL A 161 17.47 -12.55 0.21
C VAL A 161 16.91 -13.73 1.02
N GLU A 162 17.78 -14.49 1.64
CA GLU A 162 17.41 -15.62 2.50
C GLU A 162 16.54 -15.21 3.69
N LEU A 163 16.55 -13.93 4.07
CA LEU A 163 15.70 -13.39 5.13
C LEU A 163 14.28 -13.06 4.65
N ALA A 164 13.97 -13.24 3.37
CA ALA A 164 12.64 -12.91 2.83
C ALA A 164 11.50 -13.55 3.63
N PRO A 165 11.55 -14.83 4.02
CA PRO A 165 10.47 -15.42 4.82
C PRO A 165 10.30 -14.73 6.19
N GLU A 166 11.40 -14.36 6.85
CA GLU A 166 11.35 -13.67 8.15
C GLU A 166 10.82 -12.25 8.02
N VAL A 167 11.25 -11.53 6.96
CA VAL A 167 10.77 -10.18 6.66
C VAL A 167 9.26 -10.21 6.40
N LEU A 168 8.80 -11.16 5.58
CA LEU A 168 7.37 -11.33 5.29
C LEU A 168 6.57 -11.59 6.59
N ALA A 169 7.04 -12.53 7.41
CA ALA A 169 6.38 -12.86 8.67
C ALA A 169 6.33 -11.66 9.61
N THR A 170 7.44 -10.91 9.70
CA THR A 170 7.53 -9.72 10.58
C THR A 170 6.56 -8.62 10.11
N VAL A 171 6.49 -8.37 8.80
CA VAL A 171 5.59 -7.35 8.25
C VAL A 171 4.13 -7.77 8.43
N ASN A 172 3.81 -9.04 8.16
CA ASN A 172 2.44 -9.55 8.35
C ASN A 172 2.00 -9.40 9.81
N ALA A 173 2.86 -9.77 10.76
CA ALA A 173 2.56 -9.64 12.18
C ALA A 173 2.33 -8.18 12.59
N GLY A 174 3.14 -7.26 12.04
CA GLY A 174 3.03 -5.83 12.32
C GLY A 174 1.81 -5.15 11.70
N SER A 175 1.15 -5.85 10.77
CA SER A 175 -0.03 -5.32 10.07
C SER A 175 -1.35 -5.87 10.60
N LEU A 176 -1.32 -6.72 11.63
CA LEU A 176 -2.53 -7.25 12.23
C LEU A 176 -3.27 -6.14 12.97
N ALA A 177 -4.55 -6.01 12.66
CA ALA A 177 -5.42 -5.05 13.33
C ALA A 177 -5.84 -5.58 14.70
N GLN A 178 -6.00 -4.67 15.65
CA GLN A 178 -6.59 -4.96 16.95
C GLN A 178 -7.99 -4.32 17.01
N GLU A 179 -8.91 -5.03 17.62
CA GLU A 179 -10.30 -4.57 17.74
C GLU A 179 -10.33 -3.20 18.41
N GLY A 180 -11.01 -2.24 17.79
CA GLY A 180 -11.16 -0.88 18.29
C GLY A 180 -9.96 0.02 18.11
N GLU A 181 -8.79 -0.51 17.72
CA GLU A 181 -7.54 0.26 17.63
C GLU A 181 -6.98 0.35 16.19
N GLY A 182 -7.32 -0.64 15.38
CA GLY A 182 -6.76 -0.73 14.02
C GLY A 182 -5.31 -1.19 14.02
N VAL A 183 -4.57 -0.85 12.98
CA VAL A 183 -3.18 -1.27 12.81
C VAL A 183 -2.25 -0.35 13.59
N GLU A 184 -1.49 -0.91 14.53
CA GLU A 184 -0.58 -0.17 15.40
C GLU A 184 0.89 -0.30 14.91
N VAL A 185 1.19 0.37 13.80
CA VAL A 185 2.55 0.37 13.22
C VAL A 185 3.60 0.84 14.26
N ALA A 186 3.21 1.74 15.14
CA ALA A 186 4.13 2.22 16.18
C ALA A 186 4.61 1.09 17.09
N LYS A 187 3.76 0.10 17.37
CA LYS A 187 4.13 -1.06 18.21
C LYS A 187 5.07 -2.02 17.46
N ALA A 188 4.91 -2.14 16.15
CA ALA A 188 5.73 -3.01 15.31
C ALA A 188 7.08 -2.38 14.91
N ARG A 189 7.18 -1.05 14.99
CA ARG A 189 8.34 -0.30 14.50
C ARG A 189 9.69 -0.81 15.02
N PRO A 190 9.86 -1.11 16.35
CA PRO A 190 11.17 -1.61 16.81
C PRO A 190 11.61 -2.89 16.11
N GLY A 191 10.67 -3.81 15.83
CA GLY A 191 10.96 -5.02 15.04
C GLY A 191 11.46 -4.71 13.63
N PHE A 192 10.82 -3.76 12.95
CA PHE A 192 11.26 -3.35 11.61
C PHE A 192 12.64 -2.68 11.65
N LEU A 193 12.88 -1.82 12.63
CA LEU A 193 14.15 -1.11 12.76
C LEU A 193 15.30 -2.05 13.12
N SER A 194 15.04 -3.20 13.78
CA SER A 194 16.10 -4.17 14.08
C SER A 194 16.75 -4.75 12.82
N TYR A 195 16.02 -4.78 11.70
CA TYR A 195 16.61 -5.16 10.39
C TYR A 195 17.32 -3.98 9.72
N LEU A 196 16.74 -2.80 9.80
CA LEU A 196 17.15 -1.67 8.95
C LEU A 196 18.29 -0.85 9.55
N THR A 197 18.34 -0.67 10.88
CA THR A 197 19.39 0.12 11.52
C THR A 197 20.79 -0.46 11.27
N PRO A 198 21.01 -1.79 11.41
CA PRO A 198 22.33 -2.35 11.12
C PRO A 198 22.80 -2.14 9.67
N ILE A 199 21.84 -2.05 8.72
CA ILE A 199 22.21 -1.75 7.32
C ILE A 199 22.77 -0.32 7.22
N ILE A 200 22.10 0.65 7.85
CA ILE A 200 22.56 2.05 7.85
C ILE A 200 23.93 2.15 8.52
N GLU A 201 24.11 1.52 9.71
CA GLU A 201 25.39 1.52 10.44
C GLU A 201 26.51 0.95 9.56
N ARG A 202 26.24 -0.19 8.91
CA ARG A 202 27.22 -0.84 8.02
C ARG A 202 27.57 0.10 6.84
N ARG A 203 26.54 0.67 6.16
CA ARG A 203 26.79 1.53 5.01
C ARG A 203 27.55 2.80 5.41
N ARG A 204 27.29 3.33 6.60
CA ARG A 204 28.03 4.49 7.10
C ARG A 204 29.50 4.15 7.38
N ALA A 205 29.76 2.96 7.92
CA ALA A 205 31.11 2.49 8.21
C ALA A 205 31.91 2.17 6.93
N GLU A 206 31.25 1.56 5.94
CA GLU A 206 31.89 1.16 4.68
C GLU A 206 31.99 2.31 3.66
N GLY A 207 31.09 3.28 3.74
CA GLY A 207 30.97 4.37 2.77
C GLY A 207 29.99 4.05 1.66
N ALA A 208 29.38 5.08 1.09
CA ALA A 208 28.41 4.96 0.01
C ALA A 208 29.12 4.56 -1.30
N ASP A 209 28.81 3.39 -1.82
CA ASP A 209 29.38 2.87 -3.08
C ASP A 209 28.31 2.55 -4.14
N GLY A 210 27.04 2.79 -3.80
CA GLY A 210 25.91 2.52 -4.68
C GLY A 210 25.35 1.10 -4.57
N SER A 211 25.90 0.25 -3.71
CA SER A 211 25.44 -1.14 -3.56
C SER A 211 24.06 -1.23 -2.90
N VAL A 212 23.74 -0.27 -2.00
CA VAL A 212 22.40 -0.16 -1.41
C VAL A 212 21.94 1.30 -1.60
N PRO A 213 21.44 1.64 -2.81
CA PRO A 213 21.23 3.06 -3.17
C PRO A 213 20.35 3.85 -2.21
N ILE A 214 19.32 3.22 -1.60
CA ILE A 214 18.46 3.94 -0.66
C ILE A 214 19.24 4.30 0.62
N ALA A 215 19.97 3.36 1.19
CA ALA A 215 20.76 3.59 2.39
C ALA A 215 21.87 4.61 2.11
N ASP A 216 22.55 4.45 0.96
CA ASP A 216 23.65 5.34 0.55
C ASP A 216 23.15 6.78 0.37
N SER A 217 21.96 6.97 -0.18
CA SER A 217 21.36 8.30 -0.31
C SER A 217 21.01 8.88 1.07
N LEU A 218 20.52 8.06 1.99
CA LEU A 218 20.09 8.52 3.31
C LEU A 218 21.28 8.91 4.19
N ILE A 219 22.38 8.14 4.17
CA ILE A 219 23.56 8.47 4.99
C ILE A 219 24.26 9.75 4.51
N ASN A 220 24.07 10.13 3.25
CA ASN A 220 24.64 11.33 2.67
C ASN A 220 23.66 12.52 2.63
N PHE A 221 22.45 12.33 3.11
CA PHE A 221 21.44 13.39 3.08
C PHE A 221 21.78 14.48 4.09
N VAL A 222 21.70 15.74 3.65
CA VAL A 222 21.94 16.92 4.51
C VAL A 222 20.62 17.66 4.67
N LEU A 223 20.23 17.84 5.92
CA LEU A 223 19.02 18.56 6.31
C LEU A 223 19.21 20.08 6.16
N PRO A 224 18.13 20.88 6.15
CA PRO A 224 18.25 22.34 6.00
C PRO A 224 19.10 23.03 7.08
N ASP A 225 19.21 22.45 8.27
CA ASP A 225 20.03 22.99 9.35
C ASP A 225 21.50 22.57 9.26
N GLY A 226 21.87 21.80 8.23
CA GLY A 226 23.22 21.31 8.00
C GLY A 226 23.54 19.98 8.68
N SER A 227 22.62 19.44 9.47
CA SER A 227 22.81 18.12 10.11
C SER A 227 22.49 17.00 9.12
N GLY A 228 22.85 15.76 9.49
CA GLY A 228 22.45 14.56 8.77
C GLY A 228 21.49 13.72 9.60
N PHE A 229 20.93 12.69 9.00
CA PHE A 229 20.14 11.71 9.74
C PHE A 229 21.02 10.91 10.69
N SER A 230 20.55 10.69 11.91
CA SER A 230 21.07 9.61 12.76
C SER A 230 20.76 8.24 12.08
N ASP A 231 21.40 7.18 12.57
CA ASP A 231 21.19 5.85 11.99
C ASP A 231 19.72 5.41 12.10
N THR A 232 19.09 5.65 13.25
CA THR A 232 17.68 5.32 13.46
C THR A 232 16.76 6.16 12.57
N GLU A 233 17.07 7.45 12.37
CA GLU A 233 16.26 8.29 11.48
C GLU A 233 16.38 7.84 10.04
N ALA A 234 17.60 7.54 9.58
CA ALA A 234 17.81 7.02 8.22
C ALA A 234 17.06 5.70 8.03
N ALA A 235 17.19 4.77 8.99
CA ALA A 235 16.45 3.50 8.95
C ALA A 235 14.93 3.74 8.93
N THR A 236 14.44 4.73 9.69
CA THR A 236 13.02 5.10 9.68
C THR A 236 12.54 5.48 8.29
N GLN A 237 13.37 6.16 7.49
CA GLN A 237 12.97 6.52 6.13
C GLN A 237 12.88 5.32 5.17
N MET A 238 13.47 4.17 5.53
CA MET A 238 13.37 2.95 4.74
C MET A 238 12.08 2.16 5.02
N LEU A 239 11.34 2.49 6.09
CA LEU A 239 10.13 1.75 6.50
C LEU A 239 9.08 1.66 5.38
N GLY A 240 8.94 2.71 4.58
CA GLY A 240 7.97 2.71 3.48
C GLY A 240 8.24 1.64 2.43
N VAL A 241 9.51 1.38 2.14
CA VAL A 241 9.90 0.31 1.22
C VAL A 241 9.74 -1.05 1.91
N PHE A 242 10.19 -1.15 3.15
CA PHE A 242 10.15 -2.41 3.92
C PHE A 242 8.71 -2.93 4.07
N ILE A 243 7.79 -2.07 4.51
CA ILE A 243 6.40 -2.47 4.76
C ILE A 243 5.61 -2.50 3.45
N GLY A 244 5.63 -1.38 2.71
CA GLY A 244 4.78 -1.21 1.53
C GLY A 244 5.11 -2.17 0.39
N GLY A 245 6.40 -2.53 0.24
CA GLY A 245 6.83 -3.48 -0.78
C GLY A 245 6.48 -4.92 -0.44
N THR A 246 6.53 -5.27 0.85
CA THR A 246 6.32 -6.67 1.27
C THR A 246 4.84 -7.08 1.24
N GLU A 247 3.92 -6.16 1.51
CA GLU A 247 2.56 -6.55 1.89
C GLU A 247 1.50 -6.41 0.77
N THR A 248 1.64 -5.42 -0.10
CA THR A 248 0.57 -5.10 -1.06
C THR A 248 0.64 -5.93 -2.35
N VAL A 249 1.84 -6.10 -2.90
CA VAL A 249 2.05 -6.82 -4.16
C VAL A 249 1.55 -8.27 -4.09
N PRO A 250 1.81 -9.02 -3.00
CA PRO A 250 1.27 -10.38 -2.89
C PRO A 250 -0.24 -10.45 -2.98
N LYS A 251 -0.94 -9.55 -2.27
CA LYS A 251 -2.41 -9.51 -2.28
C LYS A 251 -2.95 -9.20 -3.67
N ILE A 252 -2.30 -8.26 -4.37
CA ILE A 252 -2.69 -7.88 -5.74
C ILE A 252 -2.51 -9.07 -6.69
N THR A 253 -1.33 -9.70 -6.67
CA THR A 253 -1.01 -10.82 -7.56
C THR A 253 -1.96 -11.99 -7.31
N ALA A 254 -2.11 -12.40 -6.05
CA ALA A 254 -2.93 -13.55 -5.69
C ALA A 254 -4.43 -13.30 -6.00
N THR A 255 -4.94 -12.09 -5.70
CA THR A 255 -6.33 -11.74 -6.06
C THR A 255 -6.52 -11.76 -7.58
N GLY A 256 -5.53 -11.27 -8.34
CA GLY A 256 -5.60 -11.29 -9.80
C GLY A 256 -5.68 -12.71 -10.36
N LEU A 257 -4.85 -13.62 -9.82
CA LEU A 257 -4.87 -15.03 -10.23
C LEU A 257 -6.20 -15.67 -9.85
N TRP A 258 -6.73 -15.37 -8.65
CA TRP A 258 -8.04 -15.88 -8.25
C TRP A 258 -9.15 -15.39 -9.20
N GLN A 259 -9.21 -14.07 -9.41
CA GLN A 259 -10.28 -13.50 -10.26
C GLN A 259 -10.25 -14.08 -11.67
N LEU A 260 -9.06 -14.27 -12.24
CA LEU A 260 -8.94 -14.89 -13.54
C LEU A 260 -9.36 -16.37 -13.54
N ALA A 261 -9.06 -17.11 -12.46
CA ALA A 261 -9.54 -18.50 -12.34
C ALA A 261 -11.07 -18.60 -12.31
N GLU A 262 -11.72 -17.63 -11.64
CA GLU A 262 -13.20 -17.58 -11.58
C GLU A 262 -13.85 -17.13 -12.88
N HIS A 263 -13.07 -16.60 -13.83
CA HIS A 263 -13.58 -16.06 -15.10
C HIS A 263 -12.81 -16.69 -16.27
N PRO A 264 -13.10 -17.97 -16.64
CA PRO A 264 -12.31 -18.70 -17.64
C PRO A 264 -12.17 -18.01 -19.00
N ASP A 265 -13.23 -17.33 -19.46
CA ASP A 265 -13.18 -16.60 -20.74
C ASP A 265 -12.19 -15.43 -20.67
N GLN A 266 -12.15 -14.72 -19.52
CA GLN A 266 -11.20 -13.64 -19.31
C GLN A 266 -9.78 -14.17 -19.16
N LEU A 267 -9.62 -15.30 -18.47
CA LEU A 267 -8.31 -15.97 -18.35
C LEU A 267 -7.77 -16.37 -19.75
N ALA A 268 -8.64 -16.97 -20.59
CA ALA A 268 -8.25 -17.34 -21.95
C ALA A 268 -7.82 -16.11 -22.76
N ALA A 269 -8.55 -15.01 -22.64
CA ALA A 269 -8.20 -13.75 -23.31
C ALA A 269 -6.84 -13.22 -22.82
N VAL A 270 -6.59 -13.23 -21.52
CA VAL A 270 -5.31 -12.77 -20.95
C VAL A 270 -4.16 -13.66 -21.44
N ARG A 271 -4.36 -14.98 -21.45
CA ARG A 271 -3.33 -15.94 -21.90
C ARG A 271 -3.02 -15.85 -23.40
N ALA A 272 -3.95 -15.33 -24.22
CA ALA A 272 -3.73 -15.24 -25.67
C ALA A 272 -2.54 -14.34 -26.03
N ASP A 273 -2.20 -13.37 -25.18
CA ASP A 273 -1.05 -12.50 -25.38
C ASP A 273 -0.57 -12.00 -24.00
N LEU A 274 0.33 -12.75 -23.37
CA LEU A 274 0.79 -12.43 -22.01
C LEU A 274 1.49 -11.06 -21.95
N ASP A 275 2.22 -10.70 -22.99
CA ASP A 275 2.98 -9.45 -23.00
C ASP A 275 2.07 -8.23 -23.17
N GLY A 276 1.01 -8.36 -23.99
CA GLY A 276 0.04 -7.29 -24.20
C GLY A 276 -1.05 -7.25 -23.15
N ASN A 277 -1.61 -8.40 -22.78
CA ASN A 277 -2.86 -8.44 -22.00
C ASN A 277 -2.63 -8.46 -20.49
N VAL A 278 -1.52 -9.05 -19.97
CA VAL A 278 -1.26 -9.03 -18.53
C VAL A 278 -1.10 -7.59 -18.01
N PRO A 279 -0.34 -6.68 -18.68
CA PRO A 279 -0.29 -5.30 -18.24
C PRO A 279 -1.65 -4.58 -18.21
N ILE A 280 -2.57 -4.94 -19.10
CA ILE A 280 -3.93 -4.38 -19.11
C ILE A 280 -4.73 -4.94 -17.93
N ALA A 281 -4.75 -6.26 -17.77
CA ALA A 281 -5.44 -6.94 -16.66
C ALA A 281 -4.93 -6.46 -15.31
N ARG A 282 -3.63 -6.19 -15.19
CA ARG A 282 -3.02 -5.66 -13.97
C ARG A 282 -3.70 -4.38 -13.49
N GLU A 283 -4.06 -3.45 -14.38
CA GLU A 283 -4.70 -2.20 -13.95
C GLU A 283 -6.08 -2.48 -13.32
N GLU A 284 -6.86 -3.40 -13.90
CA GLU A 284 -8.13 -3.83 -13.29
C GLU A 284 -7.88 -4.55 -11.96
N ILE A 285 -6.87 -5.41 -11.90
CA ILE A 285 -6.52 -6.12 -10.65
C ILE A 285 -6.15 -5.10 -9.55
N LEU A 286 -5.37 -4.08 -9.90
CA LEU A 286 -5.01 -2.99 -8.97
C LEU A 286 -6.25 -2.25 -8.49
N ARG A 287 -7.19 -1.93 -9.39
CA ARG A 287 -8.45 -1.30 -9.02
C ARG A 287 -9.27 -2.22 -8.11
N TYR A 288 -9.48 -3.45 -8.56
CA TYR A 288 -10.36 -4.42 -7.90
C TYR A 288 -9.86 -4.77 -6.49
N THR A 289 -8.54 -4.90 -6.33
CA THR A 289 -7.93 -5.25 -5.03
C THR A 289 -7.88 -4.05 -4.09
N ALA A 290 -7.37 -2.89 -4.56
CA ALA A 290 -7.23 -1.66 -3.75
C ALA A 290 -6.73 -1.97 -2.33
N PRO A 291 -5.51 -2.51 -2.17
CA PRO A 291 -5.10 -3.18 -0.92
C PRO A 291 -4.98 -2.26 0.30
N ALA A 292 -4.80 -0.95 0.11
CA ALA A 292 -4.80 0.02 1.21
C ALA A 292 -6.18 0.68 1.27
N GLN A 293 -6.91 0.44 2.35
CA GLN A 293 -8.30 0.88 2.46
C GLN A 293 -8.43 2.40 2.54
N TRP A 294 -7.62 3.06 3.39
CA TRP A 294 -7.73 4.51 3.56
C TRP A 294 -6.45 5.12 4.15
N PHE A 295 -6.32 6.42 3.96
CA PHE A 295 -5.28 7.24 4.59
C PHE A 295 -5.91 8.51 5.15
N ALA A 296 -5.34 9.00 6.26
CA ALA A 296 -5.81 10.22 6.92
C ALA A 296 -5.05 11.45 6.43
N ARG A 297 -5.72 12.61 6.52
CA ARG A 297 -5.12 13.95 6.39
C ARG A 297 -5.80 14.87 7.37
N THR A 298 -5.08 15.90 7.82
CA THR A 298 -5.63 16.94 8.71
C THR A 298 -5.84 18.23 7.92
N ALA A 299 -6.97 18.88 8.10
CA ALA A 299 -7.24 20.16 7.46
C ALA A 299 -6.50 21.28 8.21
N ARG A 300 -5.78 22.14 7.49
CA ARG A 300 -5.17 23.38 8.02
C ARG A 300 -6.05 24.60 7.73
N ARG A 301 -6.96 24.48 6.77
CA ARG A 301 -7.87 25.54 6.34
C ARG A 301 -9.28 24.98 6.22
N PRO A 302 -10.32 25.82 6.34
CA PRO A 302 -11.67 25.33 6.10
C PRO A 302 -11.81 24.78 4.68
N TYR A 303 -12.46 23.63 4.55
CA TYR A 303 -12.68 22.99 3.25
C TYR A 303 -14.15 22.66 3.08
N GLU A 304 -14.74 23.24 2.06
CA GLU A 304 -16.18 23.08 1.76
C GLU A 304 -16.37 21.90 0.80
N ILE A 305 -17.24 20.96 1.19
CA ILE A 305 -17.54 19.79 0.37
C ILE A 305 -18.97 19.30 0.68
N HIS A 306 -19.79 19.17 -0.35
CA HIS A 306 -21.19 18.72 -0.23
C HIS A 306 -21.97 19.45 0.87
N GLY A 307 -21.80 20.78 0.99
CA GLY A 307 -22.50 21.61 1.97
C GLY A 307 -22.02 21.44 3.40
N LYS A 308 -20.92 20.73 3.63
CA LYS A 308 -20.26 20.60 4.94
C LYS A 308 -18.97 21.38 4.93
N THR A 309 -18.59 21.92 6.07
CA THR A 309 -17.30 22.60 6.26
C THR A 309 -16.43 21.74 7.16
N ILE A 310 -15.32 21.24 6.63
CA ILE A 310 -14.28 20.58 7.42
C ILE A 310 -13.42 21.68 7.99
N GLN A 311 -13.35 21.78 9.31
CA GLN A 311 -12.66 22.88 9.99
C GLN A 311 -11.17 22.57 10.17
N PRO A 312 -10.32 23.60 10.31
CA PRO A 312 -8.91 23.39 10.64
C PRO A 312 -8.77 22.55 11.92
N GLY A 313 -7.91 21.55 11.87
CA GLY A 313 -7.72 20.57 12.94
C GLY A 313 -8.52 19.29 12.78
N GLN A 314 -9.63 19.35 12.05
CA GLN A 314 -10.40 18.13 11.74
C GLN A 314 -9.69 17.30 10.68
N ARG A 315 -9.94 16.00 10.70
CA ARG A 315 -9.32 15.07 9.75
C ARG A 315 -10.30 14.64 8.66
N ILE A 316 -9.72 14.20 7.56
CA ILE A 316 -10.42 13.36 6.59
C ILE A 316 -9.76 11.97 6.58
N ILE A 317 -10.56 10.94 6.35
CA ILE A 317 -10.08 9.64 5.89
C ILE A 317 -10.55 9.45 4.45
N ALA A 318 -9.60 9.26 3.57
CA ALA A 318 -9.83 9.05 2.14
C ALA A 318 -9.98 7.56 1.88
N LEU A 319 -11.21 7.09 1.65
CA LEU A 319 -11.52 5.66 1.55
C LEU A 319 -11.20 5.14 0.14
N MET A 320 -9.93 4.79 -0.10
CA MET A 320 -9.43 4.36 -1.42
C MET A 320 -10.15 3.11 -1.93
N ALA A 321 -10.43 2.14 -1.04
CA ALA A 321 -11.13 0.92 -1.43
C ALA A 321 -12.60 1.20 -1.79
N SER A 322 -13.21 2.20 -1.16
CA SER A 322 -14.53 2.70 -1.56
C SER A 322 -14.48 3.32 -2.96
N ALA A 323 -13.52 4.24 -3.17
CA ALA A 323 -13.33 4.91 -4.46
C ALA A 323 -13.12 3.91 -5.61
N ALA A 324 -12.44 2.80 -5.32
CA ALA A 324 -12.19 1.75 -6.31
C ALA A 324 -13.48 1.04 -6.76
N ARG A 325 -14.57 1.22 -6.00
CA ARG A 325 -15.89 0.66 -6.29
C ARG A 325 -16.93 1.74 -6.60
N ASP A 326 -16.49 2.95 -6.95
CA ASP A 326 -17.44 4.05 -7.25
C ASP A 326 -18.00 3.90 -8.66
N GLU A 327 -19.30 3.66 -8.75
CA GLU A 327 -20.03 3.48 -10.01
C GLU A 327 -20.05 4.76 -10.88
N ARG A 328 -19.74 5.90 -10.29
CA ARG A 328 -19.62 7.18 -10.99
C ARG A 328 -18.32 7.27 -11.79
N GLU A 329 -17.33 6.50 -11.37
CA GLU A 329 -16.01 6.43 -12.04
C GLU A 329 -15.88 5.18 -12.90
N TYR A 330 -16.37 4.03 -12.40
CA TYR A 330 -16.20 2.74 -13.05
C TYR A 330 -17.57 2.07 -13.24
N PRO A 331 -18.08 1.95 -14.49
CA PRO A 331 -19.32 1.20 -14.72
C PRO A 331 -19.21 -0.24 -14.19
N ASP A 332 -20.25 -0.73 -13.53
CA ASP A 332 -20.27 -2.06 -12.91
C ASP A 332 -19.03 -2.32 -12.05
N PRO A 333 -18.78 -1.52 -11.00
CA PRO A 333 -17.48 -1.52 -10.32
C PRO A 333 -17.22 -2.81 -9.54
N ASP A 334 -18.24 -3.57 -9.18
CA ASP A 334 -18.09 -4.83 -8.45
C ASP A 334 -17.78 -6.01 -9.38
N ALA A 335 -17.99 -5.85 -10.69
CA ALA A 335 -17.57 -6.85 -11.67
C ALA A 335 -16.07 -6.74 -11.95
N PHE A 336 -15.41 -7.89 -12.02
CA PHE A 336 -14.03 -7.97 -12.50
C PHE A 336 -14.05 -8.02 -14.03
N ILE A 337 -13.41 -7.04 -14.70
CA ILE A 337 -13.37 -6.93 -16.16
C ILE A 337 -11.90 -6.70 -16.56
N TRP A 338 -11.21 -7.77 -16.99
CA TRP A 338 -9.76 -7.75 -17.18
C TRP A 338 -9.24 -6.58 -18.05
N ASN A 339 -10.03 -6.14 -19.02
CA ASN A 339 -9.64 -5.07 -19.96
C ASN A 339 -10.45 -3.79 -19.75
N ARG A 340 -10.93 -3.57 -18.54
CA ARG A 340 -11.64 -2.31 -18.19
C ARG A 340 -10.78 -1.11 -18.59
N PRO A 341 -11.34 -0.12 -19.31
CA PRO A 341 -10.59 1.12 -19.55
C PRO A 341 -10.48 1.93 -18.26
N ILE A 342 -9.27 2.07 -17.74
CA ILE A 342 -8.99 2.77 -16.49
C ILE A 342 -8.13 3.99 -16.82
N GLU A 343 -8.73 5.18 -16.74
CA GLU A 343 -8.03 6.44 -16.98
C GLU A 343 -7.40 6.99 -15.69
N ARG A 344 -8.07 6.79 -14.56
CA ARG A 344 -7.62 7.26 -13.25
C ARG A 344 -7.70 6.10 -12.26
N LEU A 345 -6.79 6.08 -11.29
CA LEU A 345 -6.71 4.99 -10.31
C LEU A 345 -6.21 5.56 -8.99
N LEU A 346 -6.94 5.26 -7.91
CA LEU A 346 -6.55 5.69 -6.56
C LEU A 346 -5.84 4.62 -5.73
N SER A 347 -5.65 3.41 -6.27
CA SER A 347 -4.97 2.32 -5.53
C SER A 347 -3.52 2.65 -5.14
N PHE A 348 -2.92 3.63 -5.81
CA PHE A 348 -1.59 4.16 -5.49
C PHE A 348 -1.65 5.52 -4.79
N GLY A 349 -2.84 5.95 -4.35
CA GLY A 349 -3.04 7.30 -3.84
C GLY A 349 -3.03 8.34 -4.96
N HIS A 350 -2.93 9.61 -4.58
CA HIS A 350 -2.91 10.73 -5.52
C HIS A 350 -2.17 11.92 -4.91
N GLY A 351 -1.72 12.85 -5.75
CA GLY A 351 -1.07 14.08 -5.32
C GLY A 351 0.33 13.86 -4.77
N GLN A 352 0.70 14.68 -3.79
CA GLN A 352 2.06 14.74 -3.24
C GLN A 352 2.56 13.38 -2.77
N HIS A 353 1.72 12.61 -2.06
CA HIS A 353 2.08 11.31 -1.49
C HIS A 353 1.78 10.12 -2.41
N PHE A 354 1.67 10.35 -3.72
CA PHE A 354 1.50 9.26 -4.70
C PHE A 354 2.58 8.19 -4.48
N CYS A 355 2.19 6.92 -4.58
CA CYS A 355 3.03 5.77 -4.22
C CYS A 355 4.43 5.83 -4.82
N LEU A 356 5.44 5.69 -3.95
CA LEU A 356 6.86 5.65 -4.35
C LEU A 356 7.15 4.45 -5.26
N GLY A 357 6.59 3.28 -4.91
CA GLY A 357 6.88 2.00 -5.56
C GLY A 357 6.04 1.68 -6.80
N VAL A 358 5.25 2.64 -7.32
CA VAL A 358 4.25 2.36 -8.36
C VAL A 358 4.80 1.61 -9.58
N HIS A 359 6.00 1.96 -10.04
CA HIS A 359 6.60 1.32 -11.23
C HIS A 359 7.13 -0.08 -10.92
N VAL A 360 7.69 -0.26 -9.72
CA VAL A 360 8.18 -1.57 -9.27
C VAL A 360 7.00 -2.51 -9.04
N ALA A 361 5.97 -2.06 -8.31
CA ALA A 361 4.78 -2.88 -8.03
C ALA A 361 4.10 -3.35 -9.33
N ARG A 362 3.93 -2.42 -10.29
CA ARG A 362 3.37 -2.80 -11.60
C ARG A 362 4.22 -3.83 -12.31
N LEU A 363 5.54 -3.70 -12.24
CA LEU A 363 6.45 -4.64 -12.87
C LEU A 363 6.40 -6.00 -12.21
N GLU A 364 6.43 -6.04 -10.87
CA GLU A 364 6.37 -7.28 -10.09
C GLU A 364 5.08 -8.06 -10.40
N VAL A 365 3.93 -7.39 -10.29
CA VAL A 365 2.64 -8.04 -10.59
C VAL A 365 2.63 -8.59 -12.02
N THR A 366 3.07 -7.78 -13.00
CA THR A 366 3.12 -8.20 -14.41
C THR A 366 3.97 -9.46 -14.58
N ILE A 367 5.22 -9.42 -14.09
CA ILE A 367 6.16 -10.53 -14.30
C ILE A 367 5.70 -11.78 -13.57
N MET A 368 5.28 -11.65 -12.31
CA MET A 368 4.81 -12.82 -11.55
C MET A 368 3.62 -13.50 -12.25
N MET A 369 2.66 -12.72 -12.78
CA MET A 369 1.53 -13.28 -13.52
C MET A 369 1.97 -13.91 -14.83
N GLN A 370 2.88 -13.25 -15.58
CA GLN A 370 3.40 -13.82 -16.81
C GLN A 370 4.10 -15.16 -16.59
N GLU A 371 4.97 -15.24 -15.58
CA GLU A 371 5.70 -16.48 -15.28
C GLU A 371 4.76 -17.56 -14.75
N TRP A 372 3.76 -17.17 -13.94
CA TRP A 372 2.69 -18.10 -13.51
C TRP A 372 1.98 -18.71 -14.72
N PHE A 373 1.47 -17.89 -15.65
CA PHE A 373 0.69 -18.39 -16.79
C PHE A 373 1.52 -19.22 -17.79
N LYS A 374 2.82 -18.98 -17.87
CA LYS A 374 3.73 -19.81 -18.69
C LYS A 374 3.92 -21.21 -18.11
N ARG A 375 3.87 -21.34 -16.78
CA ARG A 375 4.28 -22.55 -16.08
C ARG A 375 3.12 -23.36 -15.51
N VAL A 376 1.97 -22.71 -15.28
CA VAL A 376 0.81 -23.32 -14.63
C VAL A 376 -0.36 -23.30 -15.61
N PRO A 377 -0.52 -24.37 -16.43
CA PRO A 377 -1.60 -24.40 -17.42
C PRO A 377 -3.00 -24.45 -16.80
N GLU A 378 -3.15 -25.17 -15.70
CA GLU A 378 -4.41 -25.29 -14.97
C GLU A 378 -4.15 -25.13 -13.48
N TYR A 379 -5.09 -24.49 -12.77
CA TYR A 379 -5.02 -24.34 -11.32
C TYR A 379 -6.43 -24.11 -10.79
N ARG A 380 -6.61 -24.43 -9.52
CA ARG A 380 -7.89 -24.27 -8.83
C ARG A 380 -7.66 -23.59 -7.48
N ILE A 381 -8.40 -22.53 -7.25
CA ILE A 381 -8.36 -21.84 -5.95
C ILE A 381 -9.17 -22.65 -4.92
N LEU A 382 -8.58 -22.88 -3.76
CA LEU A 382 -9.25 -23.58 -2.66
C LEU A 382 -9.98 -22.53 -1.80
N THR A 383 -11.08 -22.02 -2.33
CA THR A 383 -11.79 -20.84 -1.81
C THR A 383 -12.25 -21.01 -0.36
N GLU A 384 -12.60 -22.24 0.04
CA GLU A 384 -13.05 -22.54 1.38
C GLU A 384 -11.97 -22.37 2.45
N SER A 385 -10.70 -22.41 2.02
CA SER A 385 -9.55 -22.26 2.89
C SER A 385 -8.89 -20.87 2.77
N ALA A 386 -9.41 -20.02 1.91
CA ALA A 386 -8.91 -18.66 1.77
C ALA A 386 -9.29 -17.85 3.01
N SER A 387 -8.38 -16.98 3.45
CA SER A 387 -8.63 -16.19 4.66
C SER A 387 -8.15 -14.75 4.53
N ARG A 388 -8.89 -13.89 5.21
CA ARG A 388 -8.63 -12.46 5.25
C ARG A 388 -8.87 -12.00 6.69
N PRO A 389 -7.81 -11.69 7.46
CA PRO A 389 -8.02 -11.18 8.80
C PRO A 389 -8.68 -9.80 8.74
N PRO A 390 -9.55 -9.49 9.66
CA PRO A 390 -10.14 -8.16 9.76
C PRO A 390 -9.04 -7.10 9.86
N SER A 391 -9.19 -6.01 9.13
CA SER A 391 -8.20 -4.92 9.17
C SER A 391 -8.85 -3.60 8.79
N SER A 392 -8.51 -2.55 9.52
CA SER A 392 -8.88 -1.18 9.17
C SER A 392 -8.02 -0.65 8.01
N PHE A 393 -6.87 -1.28 7.72
CA PHE A 393 -5.91 -0.78 6.73
C PHE A 393 -5.82 -1.68 5.49
N GLN A 394 -5.57 -2.96 5.70
CA GLN A 394 -5.34 -3.88 4.58
C GLN A 394 -6.64 -4.47 4.06
N TRP A 395 -6.86 -4.36 2.76
CA TRP A 395 -7.94 -5.05 2.06
C TRP A 395 -7.32 -6.04 1.09
N GLY A 396 -7.85 -7.26 1.08
CA GLY A 396 -7.33 -8.35 0.27
C GLY A 396 -7.06 -9.57 1.12
N TRP A 397 -6.74 -10.66 0.47
CA TRP A 397 -6.62 -11.96 1.10
C TRP A 397 -5.19 -12.19 1.59
N ASN A 398 -5.04 -12.58 2.85
CA ASN A 398 -3.73 -12.94 3.39
C ASN A 398 -3.33 -14.35 2.99
N ASN A 399 -4.33 -15.22 2.77
CA ASN A 399 -4.08 -16.60 2.33
C ASN A 399 -5.05 -16.93 1.20
N ILE A 400 -4.49 -17.40 0.09
CA ILE A 400 -5.24 -17.91 -1.07
C ILE A 400 -4.60 -19.24 -1.45
N PRO A 401 -5.02 -20.35 -0.83
CA PRO A 401 -4.46 -21.65 -1.21
C PRO A 401 -4.89 -22.05 -2.62
N VAL A 402 -3.96 -22.68 -3.35
CA VAL A 402 -4.14 -23.09 -4.74
C VAL A 402 -3.67 -24.52 -4.91
N GLU A 403 -4.36 -25.26 -5.77
CA GLU A 403 -3.96 -26.56 -6.26
C GLU A 403 -3.56 -26.41 -7.74
N VAL A 404 -2.40 -27.00 -8.14
CA VAL A 404 -1.84 -26.94 -9.49
C VAL A 404 -1.56 -28.31 -10.04
#